data_28a9889aa8cf54e8f5090f49babe9aa4
#
_entry.id   28a9889aa8cf54e8f5090f49babe9aa4
#
_cell.length_a   1.000
_cell.length_b   1.000
_cell.length_c   1.000
_cell.angle_alpha   90.00
_cell.angle_beta   90.00
_cell.angle_gamma   90.00
#
_symmetry.space_group_name_H-M   'P 1'
#
loop_
_entity.id
_entity.type
_entity.pdbx_description
1 polymer ?
#
loop_
_entity_poly.entity_id
_entity_poly.type
_entity_poly.pdbx_seq_one_letter_code
_entity_poly.pdbx_strand_id
1 'polypeptide(L)'
;MPEEQAYWKYVEDKAVSLCRLYDYQPLSLPIFEDAQLFTRTVGRGTDIVDKEMYVFRDKSGQELALRTEGTAPVCRAYLEHGLFNLAQPVKLYYMGPVFRYERPQSGRYRQHHQFGFEALGDADPALDAEVMQMAWQFFLSLGLSGLSIQLNSIGCKLCRPEYLEALKQHYASYAQRLCPDCEVRLSRNPLRLLDCKRPSCQEIAKTAPKPREHLCHDCGVHFESVQRYLATWSIPFELNSRLVRGLDYYTRTVFEVEPQGKGGQSSLGGGGRYDELIETLGGNPTPGVGFAAGLERIILNLKAQKLAVPALPRPAAFIAYLGEEAKIEAMKIASDLRQAGIAIVTATGDKSLRWQMRQASSSGSRYAVILGKEELRNRAVTVRDLGSGEQHDVPMTDITKTLKRGRE
;
A
#
# COMPACT_ATOMS: atom_id res chain seq x y z
N MET A 1 -11.71 7.61 8.67
CA MET A 1 -13.10 7.70 9.19
C MET A 1 -13.88 6.46 8.76
N PRO A 2 -14.97 6.05 9.45
CA PRO A 2 -15.73 4.84 9.12
C PRO A 2 -16.22 4.76 7.68
N GLU A 3 -16.65 5.86 7.09
CA GLU A 3 -17.14 5.93 5.70
C GLU A 3 -16.08 5.60 4.64
N GLU A 4 -14.80 5.67 4.99
CA GLU A 4 -13.71 5.35 4.08
C GLU A 4 -13.21 3.91 4.22
N GLN A 5 -13.61 3.21 5.28
CA GLN A 5 -13.09 1.88 5.59
C GLN A 5 -13.44 0.82 4.54
N ALA A 6 -14.51 1.02 3.78
CA ALA A 6 -14.82 0.15 2.64
C ALA A 6 -13.71 0.17 1.57
N TYR A 7 -13.15 1.35 1.26
CA TYR A 7 -12.02 1.48 0.33
C TYR A 7 -10.75 0.82 0.87
N TRP A 8 -10.44 1.07 2.16
CA TRP A 8 -9.28 0.47 2.82
C TRP A 8 -9.35 -1.06 2.75
N LYS A 9 -10.45 -1.63 3.24
CA LYS A 9 -10.67 -3.07 3.24
C LYS A 9 -10.58 -3.67 1.84
N TYR A 10 -11.18 -3.01 0.84
CA TYR A 10 -11.14 -3.46 -0.54
C TYR A 10 -9.71 -3.52 -1.09
N VAL A 11 -8.91 -2.47 -0.87
CA VAL A 11 -7.52 -2.40 -1.34
C VAL A 11 -6.66 -3.45 -0.64
N GLU A 12 -6.80 -3.58 0.69
CA GLU A 12 -6.08 -4.58 1.49
C GLU A 12 -6.40 -6.01 1.06
N ASP A 13 -7.68 -6.35 0.87
CA ASP A 13 -8.11 -7.69 0.46
C ASP A 13 -7.56 -8.04 -0.94
N LYS A 14 -7.55 -7.09 -1.87
CA LYS A 14 -6.96 -7.28 -3.20
C LYS A 14 -5.46 -7.49 -3.12
N ALA A 15 -4.75 -6.70 -2.31
CA ALA A 15 -3.31 -6.85 -2.09
C ALA A 15 -2.97 -8.24 -1.53
N VAL A 16 -3.64 -8.68 -0.46
CA VAL A 16 -3.42 -9.99 0.16
C VAL A 16 -3.75 -11.14 -0.80
N SER A 17 -4.86 -11.02 -1.53
CA SER A 17 -5.27 -12.05 -2.50
C SER A 17 -4.23 -12.20 -3.62
N LEU A 18 -3.69 -11.08 -4.11
CA LEU A 18 -2.66 -11.08 -5.14
C LEU A 18 -1.34 -11.69 -4.62
N CYS A 19 -0.90 -11.31 -3.42
CA CYS A 19 0.30 -11.86 -2.81
C CYS A 19 0.27 -13.40 -2.75
N ARG A 20 -0.88 -13.98 -2.42
CA ARG A 20 -1.08 -15.44 -2.41
C ARG A 20 -0.90 -16.08 -3.78
N LEU A 21 -1.33 -15.41 -4.87
CA LEU A 21 -1.20 -15.95 -6.23
C LEU A 21 0.25 -16.02 -6.70
N TYR A 22 1.13 -15.16 -6.15
CA TYR A 22 2.56 -15.11 -6.49
C TYR A 22 3.46 -15.72 -5.41
N ASP A 23 2.85 -16.38 -4.41
CA ASP A 23 3.53 -17.03 -3.26
C ASP A 23 4.37 -16.07 -2.40
N TYR A 24 3.92 -14.82 -2.24
CA TYR A 24 4.52 -13.90 -1.28
C TYR A 24 3.96 -14.14 0.13
N GLN A 25 4.84 -14.29 1.10
CA GLN A 25 4.50 -14.55 2.50
C GLN A 25 4.40 -13.24 3.30
N PRO A 26 3.45 -13.12 4.25
CA PRO A 26 3.30 -11.91 5.05
C PRO A 26 4.44 -11.71 6.04
N LEU A 27 4.90 -10.47 6.15
CA LEU A 27 5.89 -10.04 7.15
C LEU A 27 5.38 -8.81 7.90
N SER A 28 5.36 -8.89 9.24
CA SER A 28 5.08 -7.75 10.11
C SER A 28 6.38 -7.06 10.52
N LEU A 29 6.51 -5.80 10.16
CA LEU A 29 7.70 -4.99 10.43
C LEU A 29 7.48 -4.09 11.66
N PRO A 30 8.50 -3.86 12.50
CA PRO A 30 8.45 -2.85 13.55
C PRO A 30 8.14 -1.45 12.99
N ILE A 31 7.51 -0.60 13.80
CA ILE A 31 7.22 0.80 13.43
C ILE A 31 8.46 1.67 13.54
N PHE A 32 9.34 1.36 14.48
CA PHE A 32 10.63 2.03 14.67
C PHE A 32 11.80 1.05 14.49
N GLU A 33 12.90 1.57 14.01
CA GLU A 33 14.13 0.85 13.69
C GLU A 33 15.34 1.65 14.19
N ASP A 34 16.52 1.04 14.21
CA ASP A 34 17.76 1.79 14.37
C ASP A 34 17.86 2.86 13.27
N ALA A 35 18.13 4.10 13.64
CA ALA A 35 18.24 5.20 12.68
C ALA A 35 19.34 4.95 11.63
N GLN A 36 20.38 4.19 11.98
CA GLN A 36 21.46 3.83 11.07
C GLN A 36 20.99 2.90 9.95
N LEU A 37 19.92 2.11 10.15
CA LEU A 37 19.34 1.29 9.10
C LEU A 37 19.04 2.16 7.86
N PHE A 38 18.32 3.25 8.06
CA PHE A 38 17.94 4.15 6.96
C PHE A 38 19.07 5.01 6.46
N THR A 39 19.96 5.52 7.34
CA THR A 39 21.08 6.35 6.91
C THR A 39 22.10 5.59 6.06
N ARG A 40 22.27 4.29 6.30
CA ARG A 40 23.15 3.43 5.49
C ARG A 40 22.51 3.00 4.17
N THR A 41 21.22 2.73 4.16
CA THR A 41 20.53 2.12 3.02
C THR A 41 19.89 3.16 2.09
N VAL A 42 19.08 4.06 2.65
CA VAL A 42 18.38 5.11 1.87
C VAL A 42 19.37 6.14 1.35
N GLY A 43 20.47 6.36 2.06
CA GLY A 43 21.59 7.18 1.65
C GLY A 43 21.56 8.60 2.21
N ARG A 44 22.72 9.06 2.72
CA ARG A 44 22.93 10.46 3.09
C ARG A 44 22.90 11.33 1.82
N GLY A 45 22.18 12.45 1.87
CA GLY A 45 21.98 13.32 0.71
C GLY A 45 20.65 13.06 -0.01
N THR A 46 19.84 12.11 0.46
CA THR A 46 18.43 11.98 0.07
C THR A 46 17.57 12.89 0.95
N ASP A 47 16.49 13.43 0.38
CA ASP A 47 15.55 14.25 1.17
C ASP A 47 14.95 13.46 2.35
N ILE A 48 14.79 12.16 2.22
CA ILE A 48 14.25 11.28 3.26
C ILE A 48 15.17 11.29 4.49
N VAL A 49 16.47 11.04 4.31
CA VAL A 49 17.42 10.97 5.43
C VAL A 49 17.72 12.35 5.98
N ASP A 50 17.94 13.33 5.11
CA ASP A 50 18.42 14.65 5.54
C ASP A 50 17.32 15.54 6.14
N LYS A 51 16.02 15.32 5.76
CA LYS A 51 14.94 16.25 6.08
C LYS A 51 13.66 15.60 6.61
N GLU A 52 13.41 14.32 6.30
CA GLU A 52 12.08 13.73 6.49
C GLU A 52 12.01 12.63 7.57
N MET A 53 13.15 12.14 8.06
CA MET A 53 13.17 11.14 9.13
C MET A 53 12.70 11.73 10.47
N TYR A 54 11.85 10.99 11.18
CA TYR A 54 11.58 11.22 12.60
C TYR A 54 12.56 10.40 13.42
N VAL A 55 13.51 11.06 14.06
CA VAL A 55 14.56 10.44 14.89
C VAL A 55 14.35 10.83 16.36
N PHE A 56 14.51 9.87 17.24
CA PHE A 56 14.42 10.07 18.69
C PHE A 56 15.39 9.12 19.42
N ARG A 57 15.66 9.39 20.68
CA ARG A 57 16.51 8.54 21.50
C ARG A 57 15.69 7.73 22.47
N ASP A 58 16.01 6.46 22.61
CA ASP A 58 15.45 5.61 23.64
C ASP A 58 16.06 5.90 25.02
N LYS A 59 15.64 5.14 26.05
CA LYS A 59 16.15 5.28 27.42
C LYS A 59 17.62 4.91 27.56
N SER A 60 18.17 4.12 26.64
CA SER A 60 19.59 3.73 26.62
C SER A 60 20.45 4.74 25.87
N GLY A 61 19.85 5.73 25.22
CA GLY A 61 20.53 6.73 24.38
C GLY A 61 20.71 6.32 22.92
N GLN A 62 20.20 5.16 22.51
CA GLN A 62 20.23 4.69 21.14
C GLN A 62 19.33 5.55 20.24
N GLU A 63 19.80 5.94 19.07
CA GLU A 63 19.02 6.67 18.08
C GLU A 63 18.14 5.72 17.28
N LEU A 64 16.83 5.91 17.43
CA LEU A 64 15.78 5.20 16.71
C LEU A 64 15.10 6.14 15.74
N ALA A 65 14.56 5.60 14.66
CA ALA A 65 13.74 6.33 13.70
C ALA A 65 12.40 5.62 13.46
N LEU A 66 11.33 6.40 13.28
CA LEU A 66 10.12 5.85 12.69
C LEU A 66 10.43 5.42 11.26
N ARG A 67 10.02 4.21 10.85
CA ARG A 67 10.33 3.67 9.52
C ARG A 67 9.84 4.58 8.40
N THR A 68 10.73 4.91 7.48
CA THR A 68 10.45 5.78 6.34
C THR A 68 9.94 5.02 5.12
N GLU A 69 10.18 3.71 5.08
CA GLU A 69 9.81 2.75 4.04
C GLU A 69 9.93 1.32 4.59
N GLY A 70 9.61 0.30 3.82
CA GLY A 70 9.61 -1.08 4.31
C GLY A 70 10.73 -1.97 3.77
N THR A 71 11.39 -1.62 2.67
CA THR A 71 12.38 -2.48 2.00
C THR A 71 13.61 -2.73 2.89
N ALA A 72 14.20 -1.68 3.48
CA ALA A 72 15.35 -1.84 4.37
C ALA A 72 15.02 -2.65 5.63
N PRO A 73 13.88 -2.44 6.32
CA PRO A 73 13.41 -3.35 7.38
C PRO A 73 13.21 -4.81 6.94
N VAL A 74 12.72 -5.07 5.71
CA VAL A 74 12.63 -6.44 5.17
C VAL A 74 14.02 -7.04 5.01
N CYS A 75 14.98 -6.31 4.44
CA CYS A 75 16.35 -6.79 4.27
C CYS A 75 17.05 -7.05 5.61
N ARG A 76 16.82 -6.20 6.62
CA ARG A 76 17.29 -6.45 7.99
C ARG A 76 16.70 -7.75 8.56
N ALA A 77 15.37 -7.93 8.43
CA ALA A 77 14.70 -9.14 8.91
C ALA A 77 15.21 -10.40 8.18
N TYR A 78 15.46 -10.30 6.86
CA TYR A 78 16.06 -11.38 6.07
C TYR A 78 17.40 -11.83 6.64
N LEU A 79 18.26 -10.89 7.07
CA LEU A 79 19.55 -11.20 7.68
C LEU A 79 19.41 -11.75 9.11
N GLU A 80 18.68 -11.03 9.97
CA GLU A 80 18.57 -11.38 11.39
C GLU A 80 17.91 -12.72 11.65
N HIS A 81 16.95 -13.10 10.79
CA HIS A 81 16.24 -14.38 10.92
C HIS A 81 16.80 -15.48 10.02
N GLY A 82 17.94 -15.26 9.36
CA GLY A 82 18.61 -16.28 8.55
C GLY A 82 17.79 -16.77 7.37
N LEU A 83 16.93 -15.91 6.77
CA LEU A 83 16.06 -16.28 5.65
C LEU A 83 16.86 -16.65 4.40
N PHE A 84 18.12 -16.29 4.31
CA PHE A 84 19.06 -16.75 3.27
C PHE A 84 19.31 -18.26 3.27
N ASN A 85 18.94 -18.98 4.34
CA ASN A 85 19.01 -20.45 4.40
C ASN A 85 17.78 -21.14 3.80
N LEU A 86 16.74 -20.38 3.44
CA LEU A 86 15.55 -20.91 2.78
C LEU A 86 15.79 -21.08 1.27
N ALA A 87 14.87 -21.77 0.60
CA ALA A 87 14.86 -21.80 -0.86
C ALA A 87 14.70 -20.38 -1.42
N GLN A 88 15.50 -20.03 -2.43
CA GLN A 88 15.52 -18.72 -3.05
C GLN A 88 14.74 -18.73 -4.38
N PRO A 89 14.10 -17.62 -4.80
CA PRO A 89 14.04 -16.35 -4.05
C PRO A 89 13.06 -16.40 -2.86
N VAL A 90 13.41 -15.73 -1.76
CA VAL A 90 12.47 -15.48 -0.66
C VAL A 90 11.56 -14.33 -1.05
N LYS A 91 10.25 -14.58 -1.06
CA LYS A 91 9.21 -13.62 -1.44
C LYS A 91 8.39 -13.18 -0.23
N LEU A 92 8.46 -11.90 0.12
CA LEU A 92 7.80 -11.34 1.31
C LEU A 92 6.95 -10.14 0.93
N TYR A 93 5.82 -9.94 1.61
CA TYR A 93 5.05 -8.70 1.51
C TYR A 93 4.77 -8.11 2.89
N TYR A 94 4.62 -6.80 2.93
CA TYR A 94 4.26 -6.06 4.15
C TYR A 94 3.17 -5.03 3.85
N MET A 95 2.44 -4.68 4.89
CA MET A 95 1.46 -3.59 4.85
C MET A 95 1.47 -2.86 6.19
N GLY A 96 1.53 -1.54 6.15
CA GLY A 96 1.48 -0.76 7.38
C GLY A 96 1.95 0.68 7.23
N PRO A 97 1.91 1.44 8.34
CA PRO A 97 2.26 2.85 8.33
C PRO A 97 3.77 3.07 8.12
N VAL A 98 4.09 4.12 7.36
CA VAL A 98 5.43 4.70 7.23
C VAL A 98 5.36 6.20 7.51
N PHE A 99 6.48 6.82 7.85
CA PHE A 99 6.50 8.16 8.41
C PHE A 99 7.55 9.02 7.71
N ARG A 100 7.12 10.18 7.17
CA ARG A 100 8.00 11.15 6.54
C ARG A 100 7.56 12.56 6.89
N TYR A 101 8.49 13.41 7.30
CA TYR A 101 8.20 14.80 7.61
C TYR A 101 8.05 15.63 6.33
N GLU A 102 7.11 15.24 5.48
CA GLU A 102 6.78 15.97 4.25
C GLU A 102 5.86 17.18 4.53
N ARG A 103 5.86 18.13 3.60
CA ARG A 103 4.84 19.18 3.62
C ARG A 103 3.49 18.56 3.27
N PRO A 104 2.47 18.69 4.14
CA PRO A 104 1.16 18.10 3.91
C PRO A 104 0.53 18.64 2.62
N GLN A 105 0.09 17.74 1.76
CA GLN A 105 -0.71 18.03 0.57
C GLN A 105 -1.55 16.81 0.20
N SER A 106 -2.50 16.94 -0.71
CA SER A 106 -3.34 15.82 -1.13
C SER A 106 -2.49 14.62 -1.59
N GLY A 107 -2.71 13.46 -0.95
CA GLY A 107 -1.95 12.22 -1.22
C GLY A 107 -0.53 12.19 -0.64
N ARG A 108 -0.14 13.17 0.19
CA ARG A 108 1.12 13.18 0.95
C ARG A 108 0.85 13.52 2.41
N TYR A 109 1.01 12.53 3.25
CA TYR A 109 0.78 12.63 4.69
C TYR A 109 2.07 12.31 5.44
N ARG A 110 2.25 12.89 6.62
CA ARG A 110 3.40 12.60 7.50
C ARG A 110 3.39 11.16 8.00
N GLN A 111 2.21 10.58 8.19
CA GLN A 111 2.00 9.15 8.30
C GLN A 111 1.14 8.73 7.12
N HIS A 112 1.58 7.73 6.36
CA HIS A 112 0.80 7.11 5.30
C HIS A 112 1.01 5.59 5.34
N HIS A 113 0.12 4.83 4.72
CA HIS A 113 0.23 3.39 4.70
C HIS A 113 0.85 2.93 3.38
N GLN A 114 1.79 2.04 3.50
CA GLN A 114 2.49 1.45 2.39
C GLN A 114 2.14 -0.04 2.30
N PHE A 115 1.79 -0.51 1.12
CA PHE A 115 1.82 -1.90 0.72
C PHE A 115 3.07 -2.10 -0.12
N GLY A 116 3.89 -3.09 0.22
CA GLY A 116 5.07 -3.44 -0.55
C GLY A 116 5.32 -4.94 -0.55
N PHE A 117 6.05 -5.38 -1.54
CA PHE A 117 6.50 -6.77 -1.67
C PHE A 117 7.92 -6.81 -2.24
N GLU A 118 8.70 -7.74 -1.74
CA GLU A 118 10.12 -7.86 -1.97
C GLU A 118 10.46 -9.31 -2.31
N ALA A 119 11.29 -9.52 -3.35
CA ALA A 119 11.83 -10.83 -3.74
C ALA A 119 13.36 -10.76 -3.63
N LEU A 120 13.93 -11.61 -2.78
CA LEU A 120 15.32 -11.59 -2.37
C LEU A 120 16.02 -12.90 -2.77
N GLY A 121 17.22 -12.82 -3.33
CA GLY A 121 18.07 -14.00 -3.58
C GLY A 121 18.18 -14.41 -5.05
N ASP A 122 17.60 -13.69 -6.01
CA ASP A 122 17.69 -14.03 -7.42
C ASP A 122 17.99 -12.79 -8.29
N ALA A 123 18.92 -12.91 -9.21
CA ALA A 123 19.35 -11.87 -10.14
C ALA A 123 18.68 -11.94 -11.50
N ASP A 124 17.85 -12.96 -11.77
CA ASP A 124 17.23 -13.16 -13.07
C ASP A 124 16.29 -12.00 -13.43
N PRO A 125 16.39 -11.41 -14.65
CA PRO A 125 15.49 -10.34 -15.10
C PRO A 125 14.02 -10.76 -15.19
N ALA A 126 13.72 -12.06 -15.21
CA ALA A 126 12.33 -12.55 -15.14
C ALA A 126 11.66 -12.17 -13.81
N LEU A 127 12.44 -12.12 -12.70
CA LEU A 127 11.93 -11.71 -11.40
C LEU A 127 11.59 -10.21 -11.35
N ASP A 128 12.37 -9.35 -12.02
CA ASP A 128 12.01 -7.92 -12.19
C ASP A 128 10.70 -7.77 -12.95
N ALA A 129 10.55 -8.53 -14.03
CA ALA A 129 9.33 -8.51 -14.82
C ALA A 129 8.13 -9.05 -14.04
N GLU A 130 8.30 -10.13 -13.25
CA GLU A 130 7.24 -10.67 -12.37
C GLU A 130 6.78 -9.64 -11.33
N VAL A 131 7.73 -8.93 -10.69
CA VAL A 131 7.41 -7.86 -9.75
C VAL A 131 6.60 -6.74 -10.42
N MET A 132 6.98 -6.34 -11.64
CA MET A 132 6.21 -5.35 -12.41
C MET A 132 4.86 -5.88 -12.85
N GLN A 133 4.76 -7.14 -13.27
CA GLN A 133 3.49 -7.79 -13.61
C GLN A 133 2.55 -7.83 -12.40
N MET A 134 3.06 -8.21 -11.23
CA MET A 134 2.29 -8.23 -10.00
C MET A 134 1.80 -6.82 -9.62
N ALA A 135 2.66 -5.80 -9.70
CA ALA A 135 2.27 -4.42 -9.48
C ALA A 135 1.18 -3.96 -10.46
N TRP A 136 1.31 -4.31 -11.75
CA TRP A 136 0.31 -4.02 -12.79
C TRP A 136 -1.03 -4.70 -12.51
N GLN A 137 -1.00 -6.00 -12.23
CA GLN A 137 -2.20 -6.79 -11.90
C GLN A 137 -2.90 -6.27 -10.63
N PHE A 138 -2.14 -5.78 -9.65
CA PHE A 138 -2.72 -5.15 -8.46
C PHE A 138 -3.63 -3.99 -8.82
N PHE A 139 -3.14 -3.04 -9.60
CA PHE A 139 -3.93 -1.87 -9.99
C PHE A 139 -5.12 -2.24 -10.89
N LEU A 140 -4.94 -3.18 -11.83
CA LEU A 140 -6.03 -3.68 -12.65
C LEU A 140 -7.12 -4.38 -11.81
N SER A 141 -6.72 -5.16 -10.81
CA SER A 141 -7.67 -5.86 -9.91
C SER A 141 -8.53 -4.91 -9.08
N LEU A 142 -8.04 -3.69 -8.86
CA LEU A 142 -8.78 -2.61 -8.22
C LEU A 142 -9.74 -1.88 -9.17
N GLY A 143 -9.71 -2.19 -10.48
CA GLY A 143 -10.49 -1.51 -11.51
C GLY A 143 -9.86 -0.22 -12.03
N LEU A 144 -8.64 0.13 -11.63
CA LEU A 144 -7.95 1.31 -12.14
C LEU A 144 -7.57 1.12 -13.61
N SER A 145 -7.73 2.16 -14.40
CA SER A 145 -7.47 2.16 -15.83
C SER A 145 -6.64 3.37 -16.26
N GLY A 146 -6.20 3.37 -17.53
CA GLY A 146 -5.40 4.46 -18.08
C GLY A 146 -4.04 4.59 -17.38
N LEU A 147 -3.37 3.48 -17.09
CA LEU A 147 -2.07 3.42 -16.44
C LEU A 147 -0.97 3.07 -17.45
N SER A 148 0.26 3.45 -17.17
CA SER A 148 1.47 2.97 -17.85
C SER A 148 2.59 2.72 -16.84
N ILE A 149 3.52 1.84 -17.20
CA ILE A 149 4.77 1.66 -16.47
C ILE A 149 5.82 2.57 -17.08
N GLN A 150 6.37 3.48 -16.28
CA GLN A 150 7.59 4.19 -16.60
C GLN A 150 8.77 3.31 -16.22
N LEU A 151 9.68 3.04 -17.13
CA LEU A 151 10.75 2.06 -16.98
C LEU A 151 12.10 2.68 -17.31
N ASN A 152 13.12 2.40 -16.49
CA ASN A 152 14.50 2.80 -16.74
C ASN A 152 15.48 1.76 -16.17
N SER A 153 16.74 1.86 -16.59
CA SER A 153 17.87 1.20 -15.91
C SER A 153 18.91 2.25 -15.51
N ILE A 154 19.29 2.26 -14.25
CA ILE A 154 20.29 3.19 -13.71
C ILE A 154 21.68 2.55 -13.57
N GLY A 155 21.87 1.36 -14.16
CA GLY A 155 23.14 0.63 -14.14
C GLY A 155 23.49 0.01 -12.78
N CYS A 156 24.58 -0.76 -12.78
CA CYS A 156 25.14 -1.40 -11.59
C CYS A 156 26.42 -0.65 -11.12
N LYS A 157 27.03 -1.12 -10.04
CA LYS A 157 28.27 -0.54 -9.47
C LYS A 157 29.44 -0.43 -10.46
N LEU A 158 29.42 -1.22 -11.54
CA LEU A 158 30.49 -1.17 -12.54
C LEU A 158 30.29 -0.07 -13.58
N CYS A 159 29.08 0.11 -14.09
CA CYS A 159 28.80 1.06 -15.18
C CYS A 159 28.25 2.41 -14.70
N ARG A 160 27.62 2.47 -13.54
CA ARG A 160 27.05 3.71 -13.01
C ARG A 160 28.08 4.85 -12.78
N PRO A 161 29.33 4.59 -12.30
CA PRO A 161 30.32 5.66 -12.11
C PRO A 161 30.61 6.48 -13.38
N GLU A 162 30.75 5.85 -14.54
CA GLU A 162 30.95 6.51 -15.83
C GLU A 162 29.75 7.40 -16.19
N TYR A 163 28.54 6.88 -16.01
CA TYR A 163 27.33 7.66 -16.24
C TYR A 163 27.23 8.87 -15.31
N LEU A 164 27.53 8.69 -14.02
CA LEU A 164 27.52 9.79 -13.06
C LEU A 164 28.51 10.89 -13.42
N GLU A 165 29.67 10.53 -13.92
CA GLU A 165 30.68 11.50 -14.37
C GLU A 165 30.20 12.28 -15.60
N ALA A 166 29.66 11.59 -16.63
CA ALA A 166 29.06 12.24 -17.79
C ALA A 166 27.92 13.18 -17.38
N LEU A 167 27.09 12.76 -16.41
CA LEU A 167 25.98 13.58 -15.89
C LEU A 167 26.52 14.83 -15.16
N LYS A 168 27.53 14.70 -14.32
CA LYS A 168 28.17 15.83 -13.63
C LYS A 168 28.75 16.83 -14.62
N GLN A 169 29.49 16.37 -15.63
CA GLN A 169 30.06 17.23 -16.68
C GLN A 169 28.99 18.00 -17.45
N HIS A 170 27.89 17.32 -17.82
CA HIS A 170 26.76 17.96 -18.48
C HIS A 170 26.19 19.09 -17.61
N TYR A 171 25.85 18.82 -16.35
CA TYR A 171 25.22 19.82 -15.48
C TYR A 171 26.19 20.92 -15.03
N ALA A 172 27.48 20.65 -14.92
CA ALA A 172 28.50 21.67 -14.62
C ALA A 172 28.52 22.79 -15.68
N SER A 173 28.25 22.47 -16.95
CA SER A 173 28.15 23.47 -18.04
C SER A 173 26.97 24.43 -17.87
N TYR A 174 26.03 24.10 -16.97
CA TYR A 174 24.82 24.91 -16.68
C TYR A 174 24.76 25.35 -15.21
N ALA A 175 25.89 25.35 -14.48
CA ALA A 175 25.92 25.59 -13.03
C ALA A 175 25.13 26.85 -12.60
N GLN A 176 25.30 27.97 -13.34
CA GLN A 176 24.63 29.24 -13.05
C GLN A 176 23.09 29.21 -13.24
N ARG A 177 22.53 28.18 -13.84
CA ARG A 177 21.09 28.00 -14.13
C ARG A 177 20.44 26.99 -13.20
N LEU A 178 21.21 26.33 -12.35
CA LEU A 178 20.71 25.34 -11.40
C LEU A 178 19.96 26.03 -10.26
N CYS A 179 18.98 25.35 -9.70
CA CYS A 179 18.38 25.79 -8.46
C CYS A 179 19.27 25.39 -7.26
N PRO A 180 19.14 26.03 -6.09
CA PRO A 180 20.00 25.75 -4.92
C PRO A 180 20.05 24.28 -4.52
N ASP A 181 18.94 23.55 -4.58
CA ASP A 181 18.92 22.11 -4.31
C ASP A 181 19.75 21.33 -5.35
N CYS A 182 19.71 21.71 -6.63
CA CYS A 182 20.46 21.05 -7.69
C CYS A 182 21.97 21.36 -7.64
N GLU A 183 22.37 22.51 -7.16
CA GLU A 183 23.78 22.82 -6.88
C GLU A 183 24.37 21.84 -5.84
N VAL A 184 23.62 21.57 -4.76
CA VAL A 184 24.00 20.59 -3.75
C VAL A 184 23.98 19.17 -4.32
N ARG A 185 22.95 18.82 -5.10
CA ARG A 185 22.81 17.48 -5.70
C ARG A 185 23.91 17.15 -6.70
N LEU A 186 24.45 18.16 -7.41
CA LEU A 186 25.53 17.99 -8.37
C LEU A 186 26.76 17.33 -7.76
N SER A 187 27.09 17.67 -6.52
CA SER A 187 28.22 17.09 -5.79
C SER A 187 27.86 15.82 -5.01
N ARG A 188 26.65 15.78 -4.41
CA ARG A 188 26.29 14.72 -3.46
C ARG A 188 25.56 13.54 -4.11
N ASN A 189 24.60 13.84 -5.01
CA ASN A 189 23.76 12.81 -5.64
C ASN A 189 23.29 13.27 -7.04
N PRO A 190 24.16 13.15 -8.06
CA PRO A 190 23.86 13.64 -9.41
C PRO A 190 22.62 13.02 -10.06
N LEU A 191 22.26 11.77 -9.74
CA LEU A 191 21.05 11.15 -10.27
C LEU A 191 19.78 11.96 -9.93
N ARG A 192 19.76 12.62 -8.76
CA ARG A 192 18.63 13.44 -8.31
C ARG A 192 18.43 14.74 -9.12
N LEU A 193 19.41 15.11 -9.96
CA LEU A 193 19.27 16.23 -10.90
C LEU A 193 18.19 15.95 -11.94
N LEU A 194 18.03 14.68 -12.36
CA LEU A 194 17.06 14.25 -13.35
C LEU A 194 15.61 14.39 -12.86
N ASP A 195 15.39 14.31 -11.55
CA ASP A 195 14.07 14.39 -10.90
C ASP A 195 13.71 15.81 -10.43
N CYS A 196 14.49 16.82 -10.72
CA CYS A 196 14.19 18.19 -10.32
C CYS A 196 12.91 18.72 -10.97
N LYS A 197 12.02 19.33 -10.18
CA LYS A 197 10.74 19.87 -10.65
C LYS A 197 10.80 21.33 -11.07
N ARG A 198 11.94 22.00 -10.87
CA ARG A 198 12.12 23.41 -11.28
C ARG A 198 12.21 23.50 -12.81
N PRO A 199 11.46 24.40 -13.48
CA PRO A 199 11.44 24.48 -14.94
C PRO A 199 12.83 24.65 -15.58
N SER A 200 13.69 25.53 -15.00
CA SER A 200 15.07 25.72 -15.49
C SER A 200 15.91 24.43 -15.47
N CYS A 201 15.78 23.63 -14.40
CA CYS A 201 16.50 22.36 -14.27
C CYS A 201 15.89 21.27 -15.17
N GLN A 202 14.57 21.29 -15.40
CA GLN A 202 13.91 20.35 -16.32
C GLN A 202 14.36 20.55 -17.77
N GLU A 203 14.58 21.79 -18.21
CA GLU A 203 15.14 22.06 -19.55
C GLU A 203 16.53 21.46 -19.72
N ILE A 204 17.38 21.60 -18.69
CA ILE A 204 18.72 20.99 -18.70
C ILE A 204 18.63 19.45 -18.74
N ALA A 205 17.70 18.87 -17.98
CA ALA A 205 17.49 17.44 -17.93
C ALA A 205 17.04 16.83 -19.27
N LYS A 206 16.42 17.60 -20.18
CA LYS A 206 15.99 17.12 -21.51
C LYS A 206 17.18 16.70 -22.39
N THR A 207 18.30 17.37 -22.24
CA THR A 207 19.55 17.14 -23.02
C THR A 207 20.60 16.37 -22.24
N ALA A 208 20.29 15.91 -21.03
CA ALA A 208 21.22 15.14 -20.21
C ALA A 208 21.55 13.77 -20.84
N PRO A 209 22.75 13.23 -20.60
CA PRO A 209 23.12 11.87 -21.00
C PRO A 209 22.08 10.87 -20.50
N LYS A 210 21.80 9.85 -21.32
CA LYS A 210 20.81 8.83 -20.96
C LYS A 210 21.51 7.64 -20.31
N PRO A 211 21.00 7.12 -19.16
CA PRO A 211 21.64 6.01 -18.46
C PRO A 211 21.91 4.81 -19.33
N ARG A 212 20.98 4.48 -20.25
CA ARG A 212 21.08 3.32 -21.14
C ARG A 212 22.27 3.34 -22.09
N GLU A 213 22.84 4.53 -22.38
CA GLU A 213 23.99 4.72 -23.27
C GLU A 213 25.32 4.39 -22.56
N HIS A 214 25.29 4.20 -21.23
CA HIS A 214 26.42 3.89 -20.37
C HIS A 214 26.30 2.53 -19.66
N LEU A 215 25.33 1.70 -20.04
CA LEU A 215 25.17 0.37 -19.41
C LEU A 215 26.30 -0.56 -19.85
N CYS A 216 26.86 -1.32 -18.91
CA CYS A 216 27.70 -2.45 -19.29
C CYS A 216 26.87 -3.53 -19.99
N HIS A 217 27.55 -4.46 -20.65
CA HIS A 217 26.91 -5.54 -21.41
C HIS A 217 25.84 -6.27 -20.59
N ASP A 218 26.17 -6.68 -19.37
CA ASP A 218 25.25 -7.43 -18.50
C ASP A 218 24.00 -6.64 -18.12
N CYS A 219 24.16 -5.32 -17.83
CA CYS A 219 23.03 -4.45 -17.54
C CYS A 219 22.16 -4.20 -18.78
N GLY A 220 22.76 -4.12 -19.95
CA GLY A 220 22.06 -4.02 -21.22
C GLY A 220 21.20 -5.25 -21.50
N VAL A 221 21.80 -6.44 -21.48
CA VAL A 221 21.10 -7.73 -21.67
C VAL A 221 19.98 -7.93 -20.64
N HIS A 222 20.25 -7.61 -19.37
CA HIS A 222 19.24 -7.68 -18.30
C HIS A 222 18.04 -6.78 -18.63
N PHE A 223 18.30 -5.52 -18.98
CA PHE A 223 17.24 -4.54 -19.25
C PHE A 223 16.43 -4.87 -20.50
N GLU A 224 17.07 -5.38 -21.56
CA GLU A 224 16.39 -5.87 -22.77
C GLU A 224 15.51 -7.08 -22.47
N SER A 225 15.97 -7.99 -21.61
CA SER A 225 15.20 -9.17 -21.21
C SER A 225 13.94 -8.77 -20.44
N VAL A 226 14.05 -7.81 -19.50
CA VAL A 226 12.88 -7.25 -18.77
C VAL A 226 11.86 -6.68 -19.77
N GLN A 227 12.29 -5.86 -20.72
CA GLN A 227 11.40 -5.28 -21.75
C GLN A 227 10.70 -6.36 -22.58
N ARG A 228 11.44 -7.40 -22.99
CA ARG A 228 10.89 -8.52 -23.74
C ARG A 228 9.82 -9.28 -22.97
N TYR A 229 10.02 -9.53 -21.65
CA TYR A 229 9.03 -10.20 -20.82
C TYR A 229 7.77 -9.36 -20.65
N LEU A 230 7.89 -8.06 -20.40
CA LEU A 230 6.74 -7.15 -20.31
C LEU A 230 5.95 -7.10 -21.61
N ALA A 231 6.65 -7.06 -22.75
CA ALA A 231 6.02 -7.10 -24.07
C ALA A 231 5.29 -8.42 -24.32
N THR A 232 5.86 -9.55 -23.91
CA THR A 232 5.23 -10.88 -24.03
C THR A 232 3.91 -10.95 -23.26
N TRP A 233 3.82 -10.26 -22.12
CA TRP A 233 2.59 -10.18 -21.32
C TRP A 233 1.67 -9.03 -21.73
N SER A 234 2.00 -8.30 -22.80
CA SER A 234 1.25 -7.13 -23.27
C SER A 234 1.06 -6.06 -22.19
N ILE A 235 2.04 -5.91 -21.30
CA ILE A 235 2.04 -4.86 -20.27
C ILE A 235 2.59 -3.58 -20.91
N PRO A 236 1.82 -2.47 -20.95
CA PRO A 236 2.28 -1.23 -21.54
C PRO A 236 3.35 -0.57 -20.68
N PHE A 237 4.48 -0.21 -21.29
CA PHE A 237 5.55 0.54 -20.63
C PHE A 237 6.14 1.60 -21.55
N GLU A 238 6.71 2.62 -20.93
CA GLU A 238 7.42 3.70 -21.59
C GLU A 238 8.83 3.82 -21.02
N LEU A 239 9.82 3.95 -21.90
CA LEU A 239 11.21 4.17 -21.49
C LEU A 239 11.41 5.63 -21.09
N ASN A 240 11.70 5.85 -19.81
CA ASN A 240 11.90 7.17 -19.24
C ASN A 240 13.31 7.33 -18.70
N SER A 241 14.22 7.87 -19.52
CA SER A 241 15.64 8.07 -19.16
C SER A 241 15.87 9.00 -17.96
N ARG A 242 14.86 9.76 -17.55
CA ARG A 242 14.92 10.64 -16.38
C ARG A 242 14.34 10.01 -15.12
N LEU A 243 13.77 8.80 -15.24
CA LEU A 243 13.22 8.11 -14.08
C LEU A 243 14.35 7.68 -13.15
N VAL A 244 14.36 8.24 -11.97
CA VAL A 244 15.18 7.84 -10.82
C VAL A 244 14.32 7.76 -9.58
N ARG A 245 14.76 6.98 -8.60
CA ARG A 245 14.02 6.81 -7.35
C ARG A 245 14.58 7.71 -6.25
N GLY A 246 13.77 8.00 -5.24
CA GLY A 246 14.13 8.82 -4.08
C GLY A 246 15.07 8.15 -3.06
N LEU A 247 15.53 6.94 -3.34
CA LEU A 247 16.28 6.05 -2.46
C LEU A 247 17.54 5.60 -3.21
N ASP A 248 18.70 5.67 -2.58
CA ASP A 248 20.00 5.48 -3.25
C ASP A 248 20.37 4.01 -3.44
N TYR A 249 19.70 3.09 -2.76
CA TYR A 249 20.00 1.65 -2.86
C TYR A 249 19.63 1.01 -4.20
N TYR A 250 18.84 1.67 -5.04
CA TYR A 250 18.44 1.07 -6.31
C TYR A 250 19.63 0.84 -7.26
N THR A 251 19.54 -0.27 -7.98
CA THR A 251 20.47 -0.70 -9.02
C THR A 251 19.71 -1.18 -10.24
N ARG A 252 20.32 -1.19 -11.43
CA ARG A 252 19.73 -1.73 -12.65
C ARG A 252 18.30 -1.21 -12.90
N THR A 253 17.31 -2.09 -12.86
CA THR A 253 15.90 -1.78 -13.15
C THR A 253 15.26 -0.89 -12.13
N VAL A 254 14.63 0.20 -12.57
CA VAL A 254 13.73 1.05 -11.77
C VAL A 254 12.45 1.31 -12.56
N PHE A 255 11.32 1.35 -11.86
CA PHE A 255 10.03 1.57 -12.51
C PHE A 255 9.05 2.33 -11.61
N GLU A 256 8.07 2.98 -12.23
CA GLU A 256 6.90 3.59 -11.58
C GLU A 256 5.64 3.24 -12.36
N VAL A 257 4.54 3.03 -11.66
CA VAL A 257 3.21 2.89 -12.27
C VAL A 257 2.47 4.21 -12.07
N GLU A 258 2.08 4.84 -13.17
CA GLU A 258 1.42 6.15 -13.12
C GLU A 258 0.25 6.24 -14.10
N PRO A 259 -0.73 7.14 -13.84
CA PRO A 259 -1.77 7.44 -14.80
C PRO A 259 -1.18 8.06 -16.07
N GLN A 260 -1.64 7.61 -17.24
CA GLN A 260 -1.21 8.15 -18.53
C GLN A 260 -1.44 9.67 -18.62
N GLY A 261 -0.45 10.38 -19.13
CA GLY A 261 -0.53 11.85 -19.36
C GLY A 261 -0.41 12.72 -18.10
N LYS A 262 -0.21 12.13 -16.92
CA LYS A 262 0.03 12.87 -15.67
C LYS A 262 1.45 12.57 -15.22
N GLY A 263 2.39 13.48 -15.33
CA GLY A 263 3.79 13.24 -14.96
C GLY A 263 4.01 12.76 -13.51
N GLY A 264 5.23 12.36 -13.17
CA GLY A 264 5.65 11.58 -11.98
C GLY A 264 5.26 12.04 -10.57
N GLN A 265 4.48 13.11 -10.39
CA GLN A 265 3.85 13.45 -9.11
C GLN A 265 2.59 12.61 -8.83
N SER A 266 2.06 11.94 -9.85
CA SER A 266 0.85 11.11 -9.79
C SER A 266 1.14 9.62 -9.67
N SER A 267 2.40 9.20 -9.52
CA SER A 267 2.78 7.79 -9.37
C SER A 267 2.00 7.13 -8.25
N LEU A 268 1.36 6.00 -8.57
CA LEU A 268 0.60 5.17 -7.62
C LEU A 268 1.50 4.27 -6.79
N GLY A 269 2.62 3.88 -7.36
CA GLY A 269 3.63 3.04 -6.75
C GLY A 269 4.82 2.86 -7.67
N GLY A 270 5.87 2.29 -7.15
CA GLY A 270 7.07 2.03 -7.94
C GLY A 270 8.07 1.20 -7.16
N GLY A 271 9.06 0.73 -7.86
CA GLY A 271 10.05 -0.17 -7.33
C GLY A 271 11.29 -0.25 -8.20
N GLY A 272 11.96 -1.36 -8.06
CA GLY A 272 13.17 -1.68 -8.82
C GLY A 272 14.09 -2.63 -8.08
N ARG A 273 15.23 -2.88 -8.67
CA ARG A 273 16.27 -3.78 -8.16
C ARG A 273 17.21 -3.04 -7.20
N TYR A 274 17.70 -3.74 -6.20
CA TYR A 274 18.60 -3.21 -5.16
C TYR A 274 19.61 -4.27 -4.69
N ASP A 275 20.43 -4.74 -5.62
CA ASP A 275 21.34 -5.89 -5.44
C ASP A 275 22.43 -5.68 -4.35
N GLU A 276 22.71 -4.44 -3.97
CA GLU A 276 23.77 -4.08 -3.01
C GLU A 276 23.25 -3.81 -1.60
N LEU A 277 21.92 -3.83 -1.41
CA LEU A 277 21.29 -3.41 -0.14
C LEU A 277 21.63 -4.36 1.01
N ILE A 278 21.52 -5.67 0.81
CA ILE A 278 21.83 -6.68 1.84
C ILE A 278 23.32 -6.67 2.18
N GLU A 279 24.21 -6.49 1.19
CA GLU A 279 25.65 -6.34 1.42
C GLU A 279 25.94 -5.07 2.24
N THR A 280 25.27 -3.96 1.97
CA THR A 280 25.37 -2.69 2.73
C THR A 280 24.98 -2.88 4.21
N LEU A 281 24.07 -3.81 4.49
CA LEU A 281 23.64 -4.17 5.85
C LEU A 281 24.57 -5.18 6.54
N GLY A 282 25.63 -5.63 5.87
CA GLY A 282 26.63 -6.57 6.41
C GLY A 282 26.36 -8.03 6.09
N GLY A 283 25.41 -8.32 5.20
CA GLY A 283 25.16 -9.66 4.68
C GLY A 283 26.04 -10.01 3.49
N ASN A 284 25.90 -11.23 2.98
CA ASN A 284 26.50 -11.61 1.71
C ASN A 284 25.81 -10.88 0.53
N PRO A 285 26.51 -10.64 -0.59
CA PRO A 285 25.87 -10.11 -1.80
C PRO A 285 24.64 -10.92 -2.18
N THR A 286 23.47 -10.30 -2.10
CA THR A 286 22.18 -10.95 -2.32
C THR A 286 21.32 -10.04 -3.18
N PRO A 287 20.99 -10.44 -4.43
CA PRO A 287 20.13 -9.65 -5.29
C PRO A 287 18.74 -9.48 -4.69
N GLY A 288 18.14 -8.32 -4.95
CA GLY A 288 16.77 -8.06 -4.52
C GLY A 288 16.04 -7.15 -5.49
N VAL A 289 14.73 -7.36 -5.60
CA VAL A 289 13.83 -6.53 -6.38
C VAL A 289 12.50 -6.42 -5.64
N GLY A 290 11.89 -5.24 -5.66
CA GLY A 290 10.62 -5.05 -4.96
C GLY A 290 9.81 -3.88 -5.49
N PHE A 291 8.64 -3.72 -4.89
CA PHE A 291 7.67 -2.70 -5.22
C PHE A 291 7.01 -2.18 -3.95
N ALA A 292 6.66 -0.90 -3.96
CA ALA A 292 5.83 -0.32 -2.91
C ALA A 292 4.86 0.73 -3.46
N ALA A 293 3.66 0.78 -2.87
CA ALA A 293 2.59 1.71 -3.20
C ALA A 293 1.97 2.33 -1.95
N GLY A 294 1.57 3.60 -2.03
CA GLY A 294 0.87 4.29 -0.96
C GLY A 294 -0.64 4.05 -1.04
N LEU A 295 -1.25 3.46 0.00
CA LEU A 295 -2.66 3.09 0.00
C LEU A 295 -3.58 4.31 -0.13
N GLU A 296 -3.25 5.42 0.53
CA GLU A 296 -4.02 6.67 0.44
C GLU A 296 -4.11 7.20 -0.99
N ARG A 297 -3.01 7.11 -1.75
CA ARG A 297 -3.00 7.53 -3.16
C ARG A 297 -3.87 6.62 -4.04
N ILE A 298 -3.84 5.33 -3.79
CA ILE A 298 -4.70 4.36 -4.46
C ILE A 298 -6.16 4.70 -4.20
N ILE A 299 -6.55 4.89 -2.93
CA ILE A 299 -7.91 5.24 -2.54
C ILE A 299 -8.36 6.55 -3.18
N LEU A 300 -7.50 7.57 -3.22
CA LEU A 300 -7.81 8.83 -3.90
C LEU A 300 -8.06 8.63 -5.40
N ASN A 301 -7.30 7.77 -6.06
CA ASN A 301 -7.50 7.47 -7.48
C ASN A 301 -8.77 6.64 -7.73
N LEU A 302 -9.10 5.67 -6.86
CA LEU A 302 -10.38 4.95 -6.91
C LEU A 302 -11.57 5.92 -6.84
N LYS A 303 -11.53 6.86 -5.91
CA LYS A 303 -12.55 7.90 -5.76
C LYS A 303 -12.60 8.84 -6.97
N ALA A 304 -11.44 9.27 -7.48
CA ALA A 304 -11.36 10.16 -8.64
C ALA A 304 -11.93 9.50 -9.91
N GLN A 305 -11.73 8.19 -10.09
CA GLN A 305 -12.33 7.42 -11.18
C GLN A 305 -13.76 6.95 -10.87
N LYS A 306 -14.33 7.32 -9.72
CA LYS A 306 -15.69 6.95 -9.27
C LYS A 306 -15.92 5.44 -9.24
N LEU A 307 -14.90 4.67 -8.90
CA LEU A 307 -14.99 3.22 -8.83
C LEU A 307 -15.75 2.81 -7.58
N ALA A 308 -16.78 1.99 -7.77
CA ALA A 308 -17.53 1.44 -6.67
C ALA A 308 -16.73 0.33 -5.97
N VAL A 309 -16.73 0.36 -4.64
CA VAL A 309 -16.13 -0.69 -3.81
C VAL A 309 -17.23 -1.42 -3.04
N PRO A 310 -17.07 -2.70 -2.72
CA PRO A 310 -18.02 -3.43 -1.89
C PRO A 310 -18.26 -2.71 -0.57
N ALA A 311 -19.52 -2.57 -0.19
CA ALA A 311 -19.86 -2.01 1.11
C ALA A 311 -19.40 -2.94 2.23
N LEU A 312 -19.02 -2.36 3.36
CA LEU A 312 -18.74 -3.16 4.56
C LEU A 312 -20.00 -3.92 5.02
N PRO A 313 -19.83 -5.11 5.60
CA PRO A 313 -20.93 -5.86 6.14
C PRO A 313 -21.73 -5.04 7.16
N ARG A 314 -23.04 -5.01 6.99
CA ARG A 314 -23.96 -4.35 7.92
C ARG A 314 -24.56 -5.37 8.90
N PRO A 315 -25.06 -4.93 10.07
CA PRO A 315 -25.77 -5.81 10.98
C PRO A 315 -26.98 -6.45 10.27
N ALA A 316 -27.21 -7.73 10.54
CA ALA A 316 -28.36 -8.43 9.98
C ALA A 316 -29.67 -7.87 10.53
N ALA A 317 -29.71 -7.59 11.83
CA ALA A 317 -30.90 -7.03 12.45
C ALA A 317 -30.55 -6.07 13.62
N PHE A 318 -31.52 -5.21 13.90
CA PHE A 318 -31.59 -4.37 15.08
C PHE A 318 -32.71 -4.91 15.99
N ILE A 319 -32.42 -5.19 17.27
CA ILE A 319 -33.41 -5.66 18.21
C ILE A 319 -33.95 -4.47 18.99
N ALA A 320 -35.26 -4.22 18.84
CA ALA A 320 -36.03 -3.23 19.57
C ALA A 320 -36.90 -3.91 20.65
N TYR A 321 -37.05 -3.29 21.80
CA TYR A 321 -37.83 -3.86 22.89
C TYR A 321 -38.67 -2.79 23.62
N LEU A 322 -39.75 -3.23 24.26
CA LEU A 322 -40.61 -2.38 25.11
C LEU A 322 -40.83 -3.04 26.48
N GLY A 323 -40.29 -2.40 27.53
CA GLY A 323 -40.37 -2.87 28.91
C GLY A 323 -39.19 -3.78 29.33
N GLU A 324 -38.99 -3.92 30.64
CA GLU A 324 -37.81 -4.58 31.20
C GLU A 324 -37.76 -6.07 30.92
N GLU A 325 -38.89 -6.79 30.95
CA GLU A 325 -38.95 -8.23 30.61
C GLU A 325 -38.59 -8.47 29.17
N ALA A 326 -39.07 -7.65 28.22
CA ALA A 326 -38.72 -7.71 26.82
C ALA A 326 -37.24 -7.37 26.56
N LYS A 327 -36.65 -6.48 27.34
CA LYS A 327 -35.25 -6.13 27.32
C LYS A 327 -34.36 -7.33 27.70
N ILE A 328 -34.71 -8.02 28.79
CA ILE A 328 -33.98 -9.22 29.24
C ILE A 328 -33.97 -10.31 28.10
N GLU A 329 -35.14 -10.59 27.53
CA GLU A 329 -35.25 -11.57 26.47
C GLU A 329 -34.55 -11.09 25.15
N ALA A 330 -34.64 -9.80 24.83
CA ALA A 330 -33.88 -9.20 23.72
C ALA A 330 -32.36 -9.37 23.86
N MET A 331 -31.83 -9.21 25.09
CA MET A 331 -30.41 -9.42 25.36
C MET A 331 -30.01 -10.89 25.20
N LYS A 332 -30.85 -11.83 25.62
CA LYS A 332 -30.64 -13.25 25.43
C LYS A 332 -30.65 -13.63 23.96
N ILE A 333 -31.67 -13.23 23.20
CA ILE A 333 -31.75 -13.44 21.74
C ILE A 333 -30.53 -12.83 21.03
N ALA A 334 -30.09 -11.63 21.42
CA ALA A 334 -28.92 -11.01 20.84
C ALA A 334 -27.63 -11.81 21.11
N SER A 335 -27.49 -12.37 22.32
CA SER A 335 -26.38 -13.26 22.66
C SER A 335 -26.34 -14.49 21.79
N ASP A 336 -27.48 -15.19 21.70
CA ASP A 336 -27.62 -16.42 20.92
C ASP A 336 -27.35 -16.20 19.43
N LEU A 337 -27.85 -15.10 18.86
CA LEU A 337 -27.61 -14.73 17.49
C LEU A 337 -26.13 -14.41 17.22
N ARG A 338 -25.46 -13.68 18.13
CA ARG A 338 -24.02 -13.40 18.03
C ARG A 338 -23.17 -14.66 18.12
N GLN A 339 -23.53 -15.61 19.03
CA GLN A 339 -22.88 -16.91 19.10
C GLN A 339 -23.06 -17.72 17.80
N ALA A 340 -24.19 -17.56 17.15
CA ALA A 340 -24.46 -18.15 15.82
C ALA A 340 -23.77 -17.40 14.65
N GLY A 341 -22.91 -16.41 14.93
CA GLY A 341 -22.17 -15.61 13.92
C GLY A 341 -23.01 -14.56 13.20
N ILE A 342 -24.17 -14.17 13.75
CA ILE A 342 -25.03 -13.15 13.16
C ILE A 342 -24.78 -11.80 13.83
N ALA A 343 -24.38 -10.80 13.05
CA ALA A 343 -24.13 -9.44 13.55
C ALA A 343 -25.46 -8.76 13.92
N ILE A 344 -25.62 -8.39 15.18
CA ILE A 344 -26.84 -7.82 15.78
C ILE A 344 -26.51 -6.54 16.55
N VAL A 345 -27.33 -5.53 16.35
CA VAL A 345 -27.39 -4.33 17.19
C VAL A 345 -28.60 -4.43 18.11
N THR A 346 -28.49 -4.03 19.35
CA THR A 346 -29.60 -3.97 20.31
C THR A 346 -29.87 -2.53 20.69
N ALA A 347 -31.13 -2.18 20.90
CA ALA A 347 -31.51 -0.93 21.51
C ALA A 347 -30.87 -0.79 22.90
N THR A 348 -30.65 0.44 23.34
CA THR A 348 -30.14 0.77 24.67
C THR A 348 -31.01 1.81 25.35
N GLY A 349 -31.17 1.63 26.64
CA GLY A 349 -32.01 2.53 27.47
C GLY A 349 -33.51 2.35 27.26
N ASP A 350 -34.31 3.06 28.05
CA ASP A 350 -35.77 3.01 27.94
C ASP A 350 -36.26 4.09 26.96
N LYS A 351 -36.33 3.70 25.67
CA LYS A 351 -36.69 4.59 24.56
C LYS A 351 -37.97 4.11 23.88
N SER A 352 -38.75 5.05 23.34
CA SER A 352 -39.95 4.71 22.59
C SER A 352 -39.61 3.84 21.35
N LEU A 353 -40.54 2.95 20.95
CA LEU A 353 -40.39 2.11 19.77
C LEU A 353 -40.10 2.95 18.52
N ARG A 354 -40.73 4.09 18.35
CA ARG A 354 -40.48 5.02 17.24
C ARG A 354 -39.03 5.50 17.20
N TRP A 355 -38.40 5.74 18.34
CA TRP A 355 -36.99 6.13 18.43
C TRP A 355 -36.10 4.94 18.05
N GLN A 356 -36.38 3.75 18.61
CA GLN A 356 -35.63 2.54 18.33
C GLN A 356 -35.70 2.15 16.85
N MET A 357 -36.86 2.28 16.19
CA MET A 357 -37.02 2.01 14.75
C MET A 357 -36.22 3.01 13.89
N ARG A 358 -36.10 4.27 14.30
CA ARG A 358 -35.20 5.22 13.64
C ARG A 358 -33.74 4.79 13.76
N GLN A 359 -33.33 4.32 14.94
CA GLN A 359 -31.98 3.78 15.13
C GLN A 359 -31.74 2.52 14.29
N ALA A 360 -32.71 1.64 14.18
CA ALA A 360 -32.66 0.47 13.32
C ALA A 360 -32.36 0.85 11.85
N SER A 361 -33.12 1.82 11.33
CA SER A 361 -32.87 2.34 9.96
C SER A 361 -31.49 3.01 9.83
N SER A 362 -31.07 3.81 10.82
CA SER A 362 -29.77 4.50 10.82
C SER A 362 -28.58 3.54 10.94
N SER A 363 -28.74 2.39 11.62
CA SER A 363 -27.70 1.37 11.74
C SER A 363 -27.41 0.63 10.42
N GLY A 364 -28.28 0.79 9.42
CA GLY A 364 -28.23 0.06 8.15
C GLY A 364 -28.54 -1.42 8.30
N SER A 365 -29.15 -1.84 9.42
CA SER A 365 -29.63 -3.21 9.58
C SER A 365 -30.68 -3.54 8.52
N ARG A 366 -30.68 -4.78 8.04
CA ARG A 366 -31.70 -5.25 7.10
C ARG A 366 -33.06 -5.45 7.78
N TYR A 367 -33.05 -6.01 8.96
CA TYR A 367 -34.26 -6.31 9.72
C TYR A 367 -34.32 -5.53 11.04
N ALA A 368 -35.53 -5.26 11.52
CA ALA A 368 -35.81 -4.93 12.89
C ALA A 368 -36.54 -6.10 13.54
N VAL A 369 -36.03 -6.58 14.67
CA VAL A 369 -36.66 -7.60 15.52
C VAL A 369 -37.29 -6.87 16.70
N ILE A 370 -38.59 -6.97 16.85
CA ILE A 370 -39.36 -6.21 17.83
C ILE A 370 -39.87 -7.15 18.91
N LEU A 371 -39.68 -6.78 20.16
CA LEU A 371 -40.17 -7.50 21.33
C LEU A 371 -40.97 -6.57 22.23
N GLY A 372 -42.17 -6.96 22.58
CA GLY A 372 -43.00 -6.32 23.56
C GLY A 372 -43.74 -7.37 24.39
N LYS A 373 -44.76 -6.95 25.14
CA LYS A 373 -45.55 -7.86 26.02
C LYS A 373 -46.29 -8.96 25.24
N GLU A 374 -46.76 -8.64 24.04
CA GLU A 374 -47.50 -9.60 23.18
C GLU A 374 -46.55 -10.65 22.62
N GLU A 375 -45.41 -10.24 22.11
CA GLU A 375 -44.40 -11.13 21.57
C GLU A 375 -43.88 -12.08 22.65
N LEU A 376 -43.64 -11.60 23.87
CA LEU A 376 -43.27 -12.45 25.01
C LEU A 376 -44.32 -13.49 25.34
N ARG A 377 -45.61 -13.09 25.39
CA ARG A 377 -46.72 -13.99 25.65
C ARG A 377 -46.84 -15.10 24.62
N ASN A 378 -46.65 -14.73 23.36
CA ASN A 378 -46.78 -15.63 22.19
C ASN A 378 -45.47 -16.43 21.94
N ARG A 379 -44.38 -16.21 22.68
CA ARG A 379 -43.02 -16.77 22.44
C ARG A 379 -42.57 -16.57 21.00
N ALA A 380 -42.90 -15.42 20.41
CA ALA A 380 -42.56 -15.03 19.06
C ALA A 380 -41.90 -13.64 19.09
N VAL A 381 -41.28 -13.25 18.00
CA VAL A 381 -40.76 -11.91 17.74
C VAL A 381 -41.38 -11.39 16.45
N THR A 382 -41.66 -10.12 16.38
CA THR A 382 -42.05 -9.50 15.10
C THR A 382 -40.78 -9.10 14.34
N VAL A 383 -40.56 -9.70 13.17
CA VAL A 383 -39.45 -9.39 12.26
C VAL A 383 -39.98 -8.48 11.15
N ARG A 384 -39.40 -7.30 11.04
CA ARG A 384 -39.72 -6.33 9.99
C ARG A 384 -38.53 -6.13 9.07
N ASP A 385 -38.72 -6.34 7.77
CA ASP A 385 -37.76 -5.96 6.74
C ASP A 385 -37.80 -4.45 6.56
N LEU A 386 -36.64 -3.78 6.78
CA LEU A 386 -36.56 -2.32 6.75
C LEU A 386 -36.49 -1.77 5.32
N GLY A 387 -36.26 -2.62 4.33
CA GLY A 387 -36.25 -2.24 2.92
C GLY A 387 -37.67 -2.30 2.30
N SER A 388 -38.40 -3.41 2.47
CA SER A 388 -39.75 -3.57 1.94
C SER A 388 -40.85 -3.02 2.87
N GLY A 389 -40.57 -2.94 4.16
CA GLY A 389 -41.54 -2.58 5.19
C GLY A 389 -42.44 -3.73 5.63
N GLU A 390 -42.33 -4.91 5.01
CA GLU A 390 -43.09 -6.10 5.38
C GLU A 390 -42.69 -6.61 6.76
N GLN A 391 -43.65 -7.12 7.51
CA GLN A 391 -43.41 -7.69 8.83
C GLN A 391 -44.21 -8.99 9.02
N HIS A 392 -43.64 -9.89 9.81
CA HIS A 392 -44.23 -11.17 10.16
C HIS A 392 -43.73 -11.64 11.52
N ASP A 393 -44.52 -12.48 12.17
CA ASP A 393 -44.12 -13.05 13.46
C ASP A 393 -43.32 -14.34 13.23
N VAL A 394 -42.27 -14.50 14.01
CA VAL A 394 -41.32 -15.61 13.97
C VAL A 394 -41.20 -16.21 15.37
N PRO A 395 -41.38 -17.53 15.54
CA PRO A 395 -41.10 -18.17 16.83
C PRO A 395 -39.66 -17.83 17.32
N MET A 396 -39.47 -17.53 18.59
CA MET A 396 -38.12 -17.18 19.14
C MET A 396 -37.07 -18.26 18.86
N THR A 397 -37.48 -19.53 18.78
CA THR A 397 -36.63 -20.67 18.44
C THR A 397 -36.13 -20.65 17.00
N ASP A 398 -36.84 -19.99 16.09
CA ASP A 398 -36.58 -20.01 14.65
C ASP A 398 -35.88 -18.75 14.15
N ILE A 399 -35.70 -17.74 15.01
CA ILE A 399 -35.13 -16.43 14.63
C ILE A 399 -33.74 -16.57 13.98
N THR A 400 -32.88 -17.44 14.52
CA THR A 400 -31.56 -17.72 13.98
C THR A 400 -31.62 -18.21 12.53
N LYS A 401 -32.54 -19.16 12.24
CA LYS A 401 -32.74 -19.70 10.91
C LYS A 401 -33.30 -18.65 9.94
N THR A 402 -34.25 -17.86 10.41
CA THR A 402 -34.84 -16.77 9.62
C THR A 402 -33.83 -15.74 9.19
N LEU A 403 -32.98 -15.24 10.13
CA LEU A 403 -31.96 -14.24 9.82
C LEU A 403 -30.77 -14.77 8.99
N LYS A 404 -30.47 -16.09 9.03
CA LYS A 404 -29.47 -16.71 8.15
C LYS A 404 -29.93 -16.79 6.70
N ARG A 405 -31.17 -17.20 6.45
CA ARG A 405 -31.75 -17.29 5.08
C ARG A 405 -31.83 -15.95 4.35
N GLY A 406 -31.93 -14.86 5.09
CA GLY A 406 -31.96 -13.52 4.51
C GLY A 406 -30.56 -12.97 4.14
N ARG A 407 -29.49 -13.75 4.28
CA ARG A 407 -28.11 -13.37 3.88
C ARG A 407 -27.71 -13.93 2.50
N GLU A 408 -28.41 -14.95 2.03
CA GLU A 408 -28.27 -15.48 0.67
C GLU A 408 -29.10 -14.63 -0.31
#